data_3eb1e74a1de6c09fc7795d4256e82683
#
_entry.id   3eb1e74a1de6c09fc7795d4256e82683
#
_cell.length_a   1.000
_cell.length_b   1.000
_cell.length_c   1.000
_cell.angle_alpha   90.00
_cell.angle_beta   90.00
_cell.angle_gamma   90.00
#
_symmetry.space_group_name_H-M   'P 1'
#
loop_
_entity.id
_entity.type
_entity.pdbx_description
1 polymer ?
#
loop_
_entity_poly.entity_id
_entity_poly.type
_entity_poly.pdbx_seq_one_letter_code
_entity_poly.pdbx_strand_id
1 'polypeptide(L)'
;LHLLSRRQRQMCIRDSSYVVVDAFDKGSYIKIIPEENKIIGYTTRNSGGVPENFKNYFIIEFDKPFTYKATVENGNLQENAAEQTTNHAGAIIGFKTRKGEQVHARIASSFISFEQAAANMNELGKDNLEQLAQKGKDAWNQVLGKIEVEGGNLDQYRTFYSCLYRSLLFPRKFYELDANGQPVHYSPYNGQVLPGYMFTDTGFWDTFRCLFPLLNLMYPSVNKEMQEGLINTYKESGFFPEWASPGHRGCMVAVS
;
A
#
# COMPACT_ATOMS: atom_id res chain seq x y z
N LEU A 1 -1.32 3.68 5.07
CA LEU A 1 -0.29 3.16 6.00
C LEU A 1 0.29 4.32 6.79
N HIS A 2 -0.23 4.56 8.00
CA HIS A 2 0.46 5.44 8.94
C HIS A 2 1.65 4.69 9.50
N LEU A 3 2.83 4.98 8.99
CA LEU A 3 4.09 4.60 9.60
C LEU A 3 4.19 5.26 10.98
N LEU A 4 3.96 4.48 12.03
CA LEU A 4 4.31 4.84 13.41
C LEU A 4 5.84 4.80 13.60
N SER A 5 6.60 5.53 12.75
CA SER A 5 8.06 5.53 12.78
C SER A 5 8.67 6.67 13.59
N ARG A 6 7.93 7.39 14.44
CA ARG A 6 8.48 8.56 15.14
C ARG A 6 8.35 8.59 16.66
N ARG A 7 8.23 7.45 17.34
CA ARG A 7 8.43 7.41 18.82
C ARG A 7 9.05 6.11 19.32
N GLN A 8 10.16 5.68 18.75
CA GLN A 8 11.10 4.85 19.49
C GLN A 8 12.17 5.76 20.09
N ARG A 9 11.79 6.57 21.06
CA ARG A 9 12.75 7.08 22.04
C ARG A 9 12.73 6.16 23.24
N GLN A 10 13.84 5.39 23.36
CA GLN A 10 14.38 4.89 24.61
C GLN A 10 13.43 4.07 25.50
N MET A 11 13.40 2.78 25.26
CA MET A 11 13.51 1.81 26.34
C MET A 11 14.42 0.65 25.92
N CYS A 12 15.63 0.94 25.47
CA CYS A 12 16.70 -0.04 25.30
C CYS A 12 17.52 -0.10 26.59
N ILE A 13 16.93 -0.64 27.64
CA ILE A 13 17.66 -1.02 28.87
C ILE A 13 17.80 -2.54 28.95
N ARG A 14 17.25 -3.30 27.97
CA ARG A 14 17.36 -4.76 27.94
C ARG A 14 17.69 -5.25 26.53
N ASP A 15 18.35 -6.39 26.47
CA ASP A 15 18.90 -7.07 25.31
C ASP A 15 17.86 -7.58 24.30
N SER A 16 16.67 -7.02 24.23
CA SER A 16 15.59 -7.48 23.38
C SER A 16 14.73 -6.32 22.88
N SER A 17 14.44 -6.34 21.57
CA SER A 17 13.51 -5.44 20.89
C SER A 17 12.32 -6.24 20.38
N TYR A 18 11.13 -5.66 20.42
CA TYR A 18 9.91 -6.31 19.96
C TYR A 18 9.26 -5.53 18.84
N VAL A 19 8.64 -6.26 17.91
CA VAL A 19 7.77 -5.73 16.86
C VAL A 19 6.40 -6.34 17.03
N VAL A 20 5.37 -5.49 16.96
CA VAL A 20 3.97 -5.89 16.96
C VAL A 20 3.43 -5.70 15.55
N VAL A 21 2.85 -6.74 15.00
CA VAL A 21 2.13 -6.72 13.72
C VAL A 21 0.64 -6.86 14.02
N ASP A 22 -0.13 -5.86 13.64
CA ASP A 22 -1.58 -5.82 13.80
C ASP A 22 -2.25 -6.01 12.43
N ALA A 23 -3.00 -7.11 12.26
CA ALA A 23 -3.72 -7.40 11.03
C ALA A 23 -5.16 -6.84 11.02
N PHE A 24 -5.48 -5.98 11.98
CA PHE A 24 -6.77 -5.29 12.16
C PHE A 24 -7.97 -6.20 12.48
N ASP A 25 -9.04 -5.56 12.91
CA ASP A 25 -10.35 -6.16 13.17
C ASP A 25 -11.16 -6.43 11.89
N LYS A 26 -12.35 -7.02 12.04
CA LYS A 26 -13.31 -7.44 10.99
C LYS A 26 -12.89 -8.67 10.19
N GLY A 27 -12.03 -9.49 10.75
CA GLY A 27 -11.53 -10.71 10.14
C GLY A 27 -10.10 -10.55 9.63
N SER A 28 -9.21 -11.32 10.21
CA SER A 28 -7.81 -11.32 9.84
C SER A 28 -7.14 -12.66 10.09
N TYR A 29 -6.05 -12.85 9.41
CA TYR A 29 -5.18 -14.01 9.50
C TYR A 29 -3.75 -13.56 9.66
N ILE A 30 -3.00 -14.28 10.48
CA ILE A 30 -1.57 -14.08 10.62
C ILE A 30 -0.87 -15.41 10.86
N LYS A 31 0.33 -15.57 10.28
CA LYS A 31 1.20 -16.72 10.49
C LYS A 31 2.64 -16.26 10.62
N ILE A 32 3.30 -16.73 11.67
CA ILE A 32 4.73 -16.52 11.91
C ILE A 32 5.48 -17.75 11.38
N ILE A 33 6.47 -17.53 10.52
CA ILE A 33 7.33 -18.54 9.91
C ILE A 33 8.77 -18.28 10.37
N PRO A 34 9.18 -18.79 11.53
CA PRO A 34 10.47 -18.42 12.15
C PRO A 34 11.67 -18.86 11.33
N GLU A 35 11.58 -20.00 10.65
CA GLU A 35 12.64 -20.58 9.80
C GLU A 35 12.97 -19.71 8.58
N GLU A 36 12.04 -18.85 8.18
CA GLU A 36 12.21 -17.89 7.08
C GLU A 36 12.34 -16.43 7.57
N ASN A 37 12.32 -16.20 8.89
CA ASN A 37 12.24 -14.86 9.49
C ASN A 37 11.08 -14.02 8.92
N LYS A 38 9.94 -14.65 8.70
CA LYS A 38 8.83 -14.12 7.92
C LYS A 38 7.53 -14.14 8.70
N ILE A 39 6.69 -13.14 8.44
CA ILE A 39 5.29 -13.13 8.84
C ILE A 39 4.47 -12.95 7.58
N ILE A 40 3.42 -13.74 7.43
CA ILE A 40 2.41 -13.58 6.40
C ILE A 40 1.05 -13.37 7.04
N GLY A 41 0.17 -12.66 6.37
CA GLY A 41 -1.19 -12.47 6.86
C GLY A 41 -2.07 -11.77 5.84
N TYR A 42 -3.36 -11.69 6.18
CA TYR A 42 -4.30 -10.84 5.47
C TYR A 42 -5.27 -10.15 6.42
N THR A 43 -5.84 -9.07 5.96
CA THR A 43 -6.99 -8.43 6.58
C THR A 43 -8.15 -8.34 5.60
N THR A 44 -9.37 -8.52 6.10
CA THR A 44 -10.60 -8.26 5.34
C THR A 44 -11.20 -6.90 5.67
N ARG A 45 -10.53 -6.11 6.52
CA ARG A 45 -11.01 -4.79 6.92
C ARG A 45 -11.17 -3.87 5.73
N ASN A 46 -12.35 -3.32 5.59
CA ASN A 46 -12.71 -2.37 4.55
C ASN A 46 -13.79 -1.38 5.08
N SER A 47 -14.07 -0.33 4.30
CA SER A 47 -15.10 0.67 4.63
C SER A 47 -16.51 0.29 4.15
N GLY A 48 -16.65 -0.86 3.51
CA GLY A 48 -17.89 -1.36 2.92
C GLY A 48 -17.88 -1.35 1.39
N GLY A 49 -18.87 -2.00 0.79
CA GLY A 49 -19.10 -2.00 -0.66
C GLY A 49 -18.24 -2.96 -1.47
N VAL A 50 -17.23 -3.59 -0.90
CA VAL A 50 -16.42 -4.62 -1.58
C VAL A 50 -17.06 -6.00 -1.47
N PRO A 51 -16.76 -6.94 -2.40
CA PRO A 51 -17.19 -8.32 -2.30
C PRO A 51 -16.66 -9.02 -1.05
N GLU A 52 -17.34 -10.08 -0.58
CA GLU A 52 -17.00 -10.81 0.64
C GLU A 52 -15.60 -11.44 0.62
N ASN A 53 -15.08 -11.76 -0.56
CA ASN A 53 -13.74 -12.33 -0.74
C ASN A 53 -12.62 -11.28 -0.74
N PHE A 54 -12.92 -10.01 -0.49
CA PHE A 54 -11.91 -8.96 -0.40
C PHE A 54 -10.90 -9.25 0.71
N LYS A 55 -9.63 -9.22 0.34
CA LYS A 55 -8.51 -9.36 1.26
C LYS A 55 -7.36 -8.44 0.85
N ASN A 56 -6.66 -7.92 1.84
CA ASN A 56 -5.36 -7.31 1.64
C ASN A 56 -4.33 -8.25 2.27
N TYR A 57 -3.63 -9.00 1.44
CA TYR A 57 -2.55 -9.90 1.81
C TYR A 57 -1.29 -9.10 2.08
N PHE A 58 -0.47 -9.55 3.02
CA PHE A 58 0.84 -8.95 3.29
C PHE A 58 1.88 -10.02 3.63
N ILE A 59 3.13 -9.69 3.32
CA ILE A 59 4.32 -10.45 3.69
C ILE A 59 5.30 -9.47 4.34
N ILE A 60 5.88 -9.88 5.46
CA ILE A 60 6.93 -9.13 6.16
C ILE A 60 8.12 -10.05 6.35
N GLU A 61 9.26 -9.70 5.79
CA GLU A 61 10.53 -10.42 5.94
C GLU A 61 11.49 -9.60 6.79
N PHE A 62 12.19 -10.26 7.72
CA PHE A 62 13.17 -9.64 8.60
C PHE A 62 14.57 -10.16 8.30
N ASP A 63 15.58 -9.30 8.46
CA ASP A 63 16.98 -9.63 8.26
C ASP A 63 17.61 -10.41 9.43
N LYS A 64 16.84 -10.65 10.52
CA LYS A 64 17.31 -11.35 11.73
C LYS A 64 16.33 -12.40 12.23
N PRO A 65 16.84 -13.49 12.82
CA PRO A 65 16.00 -14.53 13.39
C PRO A 65 15.24 -14.03 14.62
N PHE A 66 14.04 -14.57 14.79
CA PHE A 66 13.20 -14.30 15.95
C PHE A 66 13.73 -15.06 17.18
N THR A 67 13.87 -14.35 18.30
CA THR A 67 14.19 -14.94 19.61
C THR A 67 12.97 -15.14 20.49
N TYR A 68 11.86 -14.48 20.13
CA TYR A 68 10.55 -14.62 20.74
C TYR A 68 9.47 -14.53 19.67
N LYS A 69 8.39 -15.29 19.83
CA LYS A 69 7.21 -15.26 18.97
C LYS A 69 5.95 -15.57 19.76
N ALA A 70 4.90 -14.86 19.47
CA ALA A 70 3.55 -15.13 19.95
C ALA A 70 2.54 -14.56 18.96
N THR A 71 1.37 -15.18 18.85
CA THR A 71 0.25 -14.59 18.14
C THR A 71 -0.69 -13.89 19.14
N VAL A 72 -1.53 -13.01 18.63
CA VAL A 72 -2.55 -12.30 19.41
C VAL A 72 -3.91 -12.63 18.80
N GLU A 73 -4.82 -13.09 19.65
CA GLU A 73 -6.19 -13.40 19.30
C GLU A 73 -7.14 -12.45 20.05
N ASN A 74 -7.77 -11.52 19.34
CA ASN A 74 -8.72 -10.57 19.93
C ASN A 74 -8.18 -9.87 21.20
N GLY A 75 -6.89 -9.48 21.16
CA GLY A 75 -6.21 -8.83 22.29
C GLY A 75 -5.56 -9.78 23.30
N ASN A 76 -5.77 -11.08 23.20
CA ASN A 76 -5.20 -12.08 24.11
C ASN A 76 -3.94 -12.71 23.49
N LEU A 77 -2.87 -12.78 24.29
CA LEU A 77 -1.59 -13.36 23.86
C LEU A 77 -1.68 -14.88 23.79
N GLN A 78 -1.15 -15.46 22.71
CA GLN A 78 -1.10 -16.89 22.44
C GLN A 78 0.35 -17.31 22.16
N GLU A 79 1.11 -17.64 23.20
CA GLU A 79 2.56 -17.93 23.09
C GLU A 79 2.87 -19.24 22.35
N ASN A 80 1.95 -20.20 22.38
CA ASN A 80 2.14 -21.52 21.77
C ASN A 80 1.57 -21.63 20.34
N ALA A 81 0.96 -20.56 19.81
CA ALA A 81 0.40 -20.55 18.48
C ALA A 81 1.30 -19.76 17.53
N ALA A 82 1.58 -20.34 16.37
CA ALA A 82 2.30 -19.67 15.29
C ALA A 82 1.36 -19.09 14.23
N GLU A 83 0.07 -19.39 14.31
CA GLU A 83 -0.93 -19.05 13.31
C GLU A 83 -2.27 -18.75 13.98
N GLN A 84 -2.99 -17.72 13.51
CA GLN A 84 -4.30 -17.33 13.99
C GLN A 84 -5.19 -16.86 12.85
N THR A 85 -6.46 -17.32 12.87
CA THR A 85 -7.53 -16.77 12.03
C THR A 85 -8.67 -16.37 12.96
N THR A 86 -8.90 -15.10 13.12
CA THR A 86 -9.87 -14.58 14.10
C THR A 86 -10.41 -13.22 13.67
N ASN A 87 -11.31 -12.62 14.43
CA ASN A 87 -11.81 -11.28 14.14
C ASN A 87 -10.69 -10.23 14.18
N HIS A 88 -9.71 -10.36 15.08
CA HIS A 88 -8.59 -9.44 15.22
C HIS A 88 -7.32 -10.24 15.54
N ALA A 89 -6.57 -10.61 14.52
CA ALA A 89 -5.30 -11.31 14.65
C ALA A 89 -4.11 -10.35 14.72
N GLY A 90 -3.10 -10.75 15.46
CA GLY A 90 -1.83 -10.04 15.54
C GLY A 90 -0.66 -10.98 15.79
N ALA A 91 0.55 -10.47 15.67
CA ALA A 91 1.79 -11.17 16.03
C ALA A 91 2.72 -10.28 16.83
N ILE A 92 3.44 -10.87 17.76
CA ILE A 92 4.53 -10.24 18.49
C ILE A 92 5.77 -11.08 18.24
N ILE A 93 6.80 -10.46 17.72
CA ILE A 93 8.12 -11.08 17.52
C ILE A 93 9.17 -10.29 18.28
N GLY A 94 10.16 -10.99 18.80
CA GLY A 94 11.28 -10.41 19.53
C GLY A 94 12.62 -10.72 18.87
N PHE A 95 13.56 -9.81 19.04
CA PHE A 95 14.94 -9.94 18.56
C PHE A 95 15.91 -9.70 19.70
N LYS A 96 17.00 -10.46 19.71
CA LYS A 96 18.14 -10.16 20.58
C LYS A 96 18.98 -9.07 19.91
N THR A 97 19.00 -7.89 20.51
CA THR A 97 19.68 -6.73 19.94
C THR A 97 20.63 -6.10 20.96
N ARG A 98 21.67 -5.43 20.47
CA ARG A 98 22.58 -4.59 21.25
C ARG A 98 22.25 -3.12 21.02
N LYS A 99 22.74 -2.23 21.88
CA LYS A 99 22.56 -0.77 21.71
C LYS A 99 23.09 -0.31 20.35
N GLY A 100 22.21 0.33 19.57
CA GLY A 100 22.53 0.84 18.24
C GLY A 100 22.42 -0.19 17.10
N GLU A 101 22.11 -1.43 17.41
CA GLU A 101 21.88 -2.46 16.40
C GLU A 101 20.52 -2.26 15.74
N GLN A 102 20.46 -2.39 14.41
CA GLN A 102 19.27 -2.22 13.59
C GLN A 102 18.73 -3.59 13.15
N VAL A 103 17.42 -3.68 13.07
CA VAL A 103 16.69 -4.78 12.45
C VAL A 103 15.91 -4.18 11.29
N HIS A 104 16.07 -4.75 10.10
CA HIS A 104 15.39 -4.29 8.90
C HIS A 104 14.22 -5.21 8.58
N ALA A 105 13.11 -4.61 8.15
CA ALA A 105 11.95 -5.32 7.66
C ALA A 105 11.65 -4.90 6.22
N ARG A 106 11.35 -5.88 5.36
CA ARG A 106 10.80 -5.68 4.01
C ARG A 106 9.33 -6.05 4.04
N ILE A 107 8.50 -5.22 3.47
CA ILE A 107 7.05 -5.40 3.50
C ILE A 107 6.52 -5.28 2.08
N ALA A 108 5.73 -6.27 1.66
CA ALA A 108 4.94 -6.20 0.45
C ALA A 108 3.50 -6.58 0.73
N SER A 109 2.59 -6.06 -0.08
CA SER A 109 1.16 -6.37 0.01
C SER A 109 0.57 -6.62 -1.37
N SER A 110 -0.60 -7.30 -1.39
CA SER A 110 -1.38 -7.57 -2.59
C SER A 110 -2.85 -7.65 -2.24
N PHE A 111 -3.71 -7.24 -3.16
CA PHE A 111 -5.16 -7.51 -3.09
C PHE A 111 -5.54 -8.82 -3.79
N ILE A 112 -4.59 -9.52 -4.39
CA ILE A 112 -4.81 -10.70 -5.23
C ILE A 112 -4.54 -11.99 -4.44
N SER A 113 -3.29 -12.19 -3.97
CA SER A 113 -2.90 -13.41 -3.25
C SER A 113 -1.58 -13.25 -2.49
N PHE A 114 -1.19 -14.28 -1.73
CA PHE A 114 0.14 -14.34 -1.11
C PHE A 114 1.26 -14.47 -2.16
N GLU A 115 1.02 -15.24 -3.24
CA GLU A 115 1.98 -15.41 -4.34
C GLU A 115 2.24 -14.08 -5.04
N GLN A 116 1.19 -13.29 -5.25
CA GLN A 116 1.33 -11.96 -5.81
C GLN A 116 2.03 -10.99 -4.85
N ALA A 117 1.76 -11.05 -3.55
CA ALA A 117 2.49 -10.26 -2.55
C ALA A 117 3.99 -10.63 -2.53
N ALA A 118 4.32 -11.93 -2.70
CA ALA A 118 5.70 -12.37 -2.84
C ALA A 118 6.35 -11.87 -4.15
N ALA A 119 5.61 -11.85 -5.25
CA ALA A 119 6.07 -11.25 -6.51
C ALA A 119 6.34 -9.75 -6.36
N ASN A 120 5.43 -9.02 -5.69
CA ASN A 120 5.59 -7.59 -5.41
C ASN A 120 6.81 -7.31 -4.50
N MET A 121 7.18 -8.25 -3.62
CA MET A 121 8.41 -8.14 -2.80
C MET A 121 9.67 -8.05 -3.68
N ASN A 122 9.67 -8.66 -4.86
CA ASN A 122 10.81 -8.64 -5.77
C ASN A 122 11.12 -7.23 -6.32
N GLU A 123 10.14 -6.29 -6.28
CA GLU A 123 10.36 -4.90 -6.68
C GLU A 123 11.41 -4.19 -5.81
N LEU A 124 11.55 -4.62 -4.55
CA LEU A 124 12.56 -4.09 -3.64
C LEU A 124 13.98 -4.57 -4.01
N GLY A 125 14.10 -5.69 -4.71
CA GLY A 125 15.37 -6.28 -5.09
C GLY A 125 16.27 -6.58 -3.88
N LYS A 126 17.55 -6.25 -4.01
CA LYS A 126 18.56 -6.37 -2.94
C LYS A 126 18.94 -5.02 -2.33
N ASP A 127 18.20 -3.97 -2.66
CA ASP A 127 18.52 -2.62 -2.22
C ASP A 127 18.37 -2.46 -0.71
N ASN A 128 19.25 -1.67 -0.12
CA ASN A 128 19.10 -1.20 1.24
C ASN A 128 18.18 0.03 1.30
N LEU A 129 17.90 0.52 2.50
CA LEU A 129 16.99 1.66 2.72
C LEU A 129 17.46 2.93 2.01
N GLU A 130 18.77 3.20 2.03
CA GLU A 130 19.35 4.40 1.41
C GLU A 130 19.23 4.34 -0.12
N GLN A 131 19.46 3.17 -0.71
CA GLN A 131 19.31 2.94 -2.15
C GLN A 131 17.86 3.08 -2.59
N LEU A 132 16.92 2.53 -1.81
CA LEU A 132 15.48 2.69 -2.09
C LEU A 132 15.04 4.14 -1.93
N ALA A 133 15.53 4.85 -0.92
CA ALA A 133 15.25 6.27 -0.74
C ALA A 133 15.79 7.11 -1.90
N GLN A 134 16.99 6.78 -2.41
CA GLN A 134 17.56 7.47 -3.57
C GLN A 134 16.74 7.18 -4.84
N LYS A 135 16.37 5.91 -5.10
CA LYS A 135 15.49 5.57 -6.23
C LYS A 135 14.15 6.32 -6.18
N GLY A 136 13.53 6.39 -4.99
CA GLY A 136 12.31 7.16 -4.79
C GLY A 136 12.49 8.66 -5.08
N LYS A 137 13.62 9.24 -4.62
CA LYS A 137 13.95 10.63 -4.91
C LYS A 137 14.14 10.88 -6.41
N ASP A 138 14.86 9.99 -7.10
CA ASP A 138 15.13 10.12 -8.53
C ASP A 138 13.84 10.00 -9.36
N ALA A 139 12.97 9.04 -9.01
CA ALA A 139 11.66 8.89 -9.64
C ALA A 139 10.79 10.15 -9.47
N TRP A 140 10.73 10.72 -8.27
CA TRP A 140 9.99 11.96 -8.04
C TRP A 140 10.63 13.17 -8.74
N ASN A 141 11.96 13.27 -8.77
CA ASN A 141 12.65 14.34 -9.49
C ASN A 141 12.38 14.26 -11.01
N GLN A 142 12.33 13.06 -11.57
CA GLN A 142 11.98 12.86 -12.98
C GLN A 142 10.55 13.33 -13.30
N VAL A 143 9.62 13.09 -12.37
CA VAL A 143 8.22 13.46 -12.53
C VAL A 143 8.03 14.96 -12.34
N LEU A 144 8.50 15.51 -11.20
CA LEU A 144 8.31 16.91 -10.83
C LEU A 144 9.15 17.87 -11.69
N GLY A 145 10.33 17.43 -12.12
CA GLY A 145 11.25 18.21 -12.97
C GLY A 145 10.78 18.43 -14.40
N LYS A 146 9.58 17.95 -14.78
CA LYS A 146 8.95 18.34 -16.05
C LYS A 146 8.54 19.80 -16.10
N ILE A 147 8.40 20.44 -14.95
CA ILE A 147 8.12 21.87 -14.85
C ILE A 147 9.25 22.49 -14.02
N GLU A 148 10.02 23.36 -14.64
CA GLU A 148 11.04 24.16 -13.97
C GLU A 148 10.54 25.58 -13.78
N VAL A 149 10.66 26.08 -12.55
CA VAL A 149 10.19 27.42 -12.17
C VAL A 149 11.39 28.27 -11.77
N GLU A 150 11.45 29.48 -12.30
CA GLU A 150 12.52 30.46 -12.01
C GLU A 150 11.95 31.75 -11.42
N GLY A 151 12.80 32.53 -10.75
CA GLY A 151 12.46 33.88 -10.29
C GLY A 151 11.70 33.97 -8.97
N GLY A 152 11.48 32.82 -8.28
CA GLY A 152 10.81 32.78 -7.00
C GLY A 152 11.75 32.77 -5.80
N ASN A 153 11.22 32.99 -4.60
CA ASN A 153 11.90 32.70 -3.35
C ASN A 153 11.67 31.24 -2.92
N LEU A 154 12.38 30.78 -1.89
CA LEU A 154 12.32 29.38 -1.44
C LEU A 154 10.91 28.92 -1.03
N ASP A 155 10.10 29.78 -0.42
CA ASP A 155 8.75 29.42 0.01
C ASP A 155 7.78 29.30 -1.18
N GLN A 156 7.98 30.11 -2.22
CA GLN A 156 7.24 29.96 -3.49
C GLN A 156 7.59 28.67 -4.19
N TYR A 157 8.86 28.28 -4.25
CA TYR A 157 9.27 26.97 -4.78
C TYR A 157 8.68 25.81 -3.97
N ARG A 158 8.76 25.87 -2.65
CA ARG A 158 8.15 24.84 -1.78
C ARG A 158 6.66 24.73 -2.00
N THR A 159 5.95 25.83 -2.10
CA THR A 159 4.51 25.84 -2.36
C THR A 159 4.21 25.20 -3.71
N PHE A 160 4.88 25.65 -4.77
CA PHE A 160 4.65 25.16 -6.12
C PHE A 160 4.88 23.64 -6.22
N TYR A 161 6.07 23.17 -5.82
CA TYR A 161 6.38 21.74 -5.94
C TYR A 161 5.62 20.87 -4.97
N SER A 162 5.21 21.37 -3.80
CA SER A 162 4.31 20.65 -2.90
C SER A 162 2.90 20.50 -3.49
N CYS A 163 2.40 21.52 -4.19
CA CYS A 163 1.12 21.44 -4.88
C CYS A 163 1.19 20.49 -6.07
N LEU A 164 2.24 20.57 -6.88
CA LEU A 164 2.46 19.66 -8.00
C LEU A 164 2.58 18.20 -7.53
N TYR A 165 3.36 17.93 -6.48
CA TYR A 165 3.46 16.61 -5.86
C TYR A 165 2.09 16.09 -5.42
N ARG A 166 1.30 16.91 -4.71
CA ARG A 166 -0.03 16.51 -4.23
C ARG A 166 -1.00 16.20 -5.37
N SER A 167 -0.93 16.93 -6.48
CA SER A 167 -1.77 16.67 -7.65
C SER A 167 -1.48 15.33 -8.33
N LEU A 168 -0.33 14.70 -8.04
CA LEU A 168 0.08 13.42 -8.58
C LEU A 168 -0.09 12.23 -7.63
N LEU A 169 -0.64 12.46 -6.42
CA LEU A 169 -0.88 11.40 -5.44
C LEU A 169 -2.17 10.62 -5.70
N PHE A 170 -3.10 11.19 -6.46
CA PHE A 170 -4.41 10.61 -6.76
C PHE A 170 -4.76 10.80 -8.24
N PRO A 171 -5.51 9.87 -8.84
CA PRO A 171 -5.98 8.58 -8.29
C PRO A 171 -4.83 7.62 -7.99
N ARG A 172 -5.05 6.72 -7.02
CA ARG A 172 -4.07 5.69 -6.67
C ARG A 172 -4.18 4.49 -7.60
N LYS A 173 -3.03 3.88 -7.92
CA LYS A 173 -2.97 2.60 -8.62
C LYS A 173 -3.60 1.52 -7.74
N PHE A 174 -4.54 0.77 -8.32
CA PHE A 174 -5.20 -0.38 -7.70
C PHE A 174 -4.99 -1.63 -8.55
N TYR A 175 -3.91 -1.68 -9.29
CA TYR A 175 -3.45 -2.81 -10.08
C TYR A 175 -2.04 -3.20 -9.67
N GLU A 176 -1.68 -4.41 -9.98
CA GLU A 176 -0.39 -5.02 -9.73
C GLU A 176 0.18 -5.52 -11.06
N LEU A 177 1.43 -5.97 -11.08
CA LEU A 177 2.01 -6.56 -12.28
C LEU A 177 2.12 -8.07 -12.10
N ASP A 178 1.65 -8.84 -13.07
CA ASP A 178 1.82 -10.29 -13.11
C ASP A 178 3.28 -10.70 -13.38
N ALA A 179 3.55 -12.00 -13.42
CA ALA A 179 4.88 -12.53 -13.70
C ALA A 179 5.44 -12.15 -15.08
N ASN A 180 4.59 -11.71 -16.01
CA ASN A 180 4.97 -11.24 -17.35
C ASN A 180 5.07 -9.70 -17.41
N GLY A 181 4.89 -9.01 -16.29
CA GLY A 181 4.88 -7.56 -16.22
C GLY A 181 3.61 -6.93 -16.79
N GLN A 182 2.51 -7.70 -16.93
CA GLN A 182 1.24 -7.17 -17.42
C GLN A 182 0.37 -6.70 -16.26
N PRO A 183 -0.39 -5.61 -16.41
CA PRO A 183 -1.29 -5.13 -15.38
C PRO A 183 -2.42 -6.12 -15.12
N VAL A 184 -2.64 -6.42 -13.85
CA VAL A 184 -3.68 -7.29 -13.32
C VAL A 184 -4.23 -6.68 -12.03
N HIS A 185 -5.51 -6.85 -11.76
CA HIS A 185 -6.10 -6.30 -10.56
C HIS A 185 -7.18 -7.20 -9.96
N TYR A 186 -7.37 -7.08 -8.65
CA TYR A 186 -8.57 -7.55 -7.99
C TYR A 186 -9.69 -6.55 -8.24
N SER A 187 -10.81 -7.00 -8.78
CA SER A 187 -11.97 -6.13 -8.98
C SER A 187 -12.69 -5.86 -7.66
N PRO A 188 -12.71 -4.63 -7.16
CA PRO A 188 -13.43 -4.30 -5.93
C PRO A 188 -14.96 -4.26 -6.12
N TYR A 189 -15.44 -4.58 -7.33
CA TYR A 189 -16.86 -4.55 -7.69
C TYR A 189 -17.47 -5.95 -7.84
N ASN A 190 -16.73 -6.91 -8.42
CA ASN A 190 -17.22 -8.27 -8.67
C ASN A 190 -16.38 -9.37 -8.00
N GLY A 191 -15.25 -9.02 -7.38
CA GLY A 191 -14.39 -9.95 -6.64
C GLY A 191 -13.52 -10.87 -7.48
N GLN A 192 -13.43 -10.64 -8.79
CA GLN A 192 -12.59 -11.41 -9.70
C GLN A 192 -11.22 -10.79 -9.85
N VAL A 193 -10.23 -11.61 -10.20
CA VAL A 193 -8.91 -11.12 -10.64
C VAL A 193 -8.95 -11.01 -12.16
N LEU A 194 -8.74 -9.80 -12.67
CA LEU A 194 -8.94 -9.46 -14.07
C LEU A 194 -7.70 -8.75 -14.63
N PRO A 195 -7.43 -8.87 -15.94
CA PRO A 195 -6.34 -8.16 -16.59
C PRO A 195 -6.67 -6.67 -16.78
N GLY A 196 -5.62 -5.85 -16.80
CA GLY A 196 -5.70 -4.43 -17.11
C GLY A 196 -5.55 -3.52 -15.89
N TYR A 197 -5.59 -2.22 -16.17
CA TYR A 197 -5.43 -1.18 -15.17
C TYR A 197 -6.69 -1.03 -14.30
N MET A 198 -6.49 -0.67 -13.03
CA MET A 198 -7.53 -0.23 -12.12
C MET A 198 -6.97 0.92 -11.28
N PHE A 199 -7.79 1.95 -11.08
CA PHE A 199 -7.44 3.11 -10.26
C PHE A 199 -8.56 3.39 -9.26
N THR A 200 -8.18 3.97 -8.13
CA THR A 200 -9.11 4.27 -7.04
C THR A 200 -8.81 5.60 -6.39
N ASP A 201 -9.68 6.03 -5.48
CA ASP A 201 -9.55 7.24 -4.67
C ASP A 201 -9.47 8.52 -5.51
N THR A 202 -10.44 8.69 -6.39
CA THR A 202 -10.62 9.94 -7.13
C THR A 202 -12.09 10.35 -7.17
N GLY A 203 -12.35 11.60 -6.84
CA GLY A 203 -13.63 12.27 -7.08
C GLY A 203 -13.57 12.99 -8.44
N PHE A 204 -14.34 12.53 -9.40
CA PHE A 204 -14.29 13.07 -10.74
C PHE A 204 -14.75 14.54 -10.77
N TRP A 205 -15.73 14.88 -9.96
CA TRP A 205 -16.22 16.26 -9.80
C TRP A 205 -15.12 17.23 -9.34
N ASP A 206 -14.24 16.78 -8.44
CA ASP A 206 -13.13 17.60 -7.93
C ASP A 206 -12.00 17.75 -8.97
N THR A 207 -11.82 16.77 -9.83
CA THR A 207 -10.57 16.59 -10.62
C THR A 207 -10.72 16.94 -12.09
N PHE A 208 -11.93 16.88 -12.68
CA PHE A 208 -12.11 16.98 -14.12
C PHE A 208 -11.75 18.36 -14.71
N ARG A 209 -11.89 19.43 -13.92
CA ARG A 209 -11.63 20.81 -14.41
C ARG A 209 -10.15 21.15 -14.49
N CYS A 210 -9.33 20.62 -13.58
CA CYS A 210 -7.93 21.02 -13.44
C CYS A 210 -6.96 19.84 -13.53
N LEU A 211 -7.16 18.79 -12.72
CA LEU A 211 -6.21 17.68 -12.62
C LEU A 211 -6.14 16.89 -13.94
N PHE A 212 -7.25 16.42 -14.48
CA PHE A 212 -7.23 15.65 -15.71
C PHE A 212 -6.73 16.45 -16.94
N PRO A 213 -7.07 17.72 -17.12
CA PRO A 213 -6.42 18.57 -18.13
C PRO A 213 -4.91 18.71 -17.94
N LEU A 214 -4.43 18.88 -16.68
CA LEU A 214 -3.01 18.92 -16.38
C LEU A 214 -2.33 17.57 -16.73
N LEU A 215 -2.92 16.45 -16.30
CA LEU A 215 -2.40 15.12 -16.60
C LEU A 215 -2.37 14.83 -18.10
N ASN A 216 -3.40 15.28 -18.83
CA ASN A 216 -3.44 15.11 -20.28
C ASN A 216 -2.34 15.88 -20.99
N LEU A 217 -1.99 17.06 -20.50
CA LEU A 217 -0.93 17.90 -21.04
C LEU A 217 0.47 17.37 -20.67
N MET A 218 0.69 17.08 -19.39
CA MET A 218 2.03 16.83 -18.84
C MET A 218 2.37 15.33 -18.74
N TYR A 219 1.36 14.47 -18.56
CA TYR A 219 1.51 13.05 -18.27
C TYR A 219 0.51 12.19 -19.08
N PRO A 220 0.46 12.32 -20.43
CA PRO A 220 -0.59 11.70 -21.25
C PRO A 220 -0.63 10.18 -21.16
N SER A 221 0.53 9.49 -21.00
CA SER A 221 0.57 8.03 -20.83
C SER A 221 -0.08 7.60 -19.53
N VAL A 222 0.20 8.30 -18.43
CA VAL A 222 -0.42 8.02 -17.12
C VAL A 222 -1.92 8.28 -17.17
N ASN A 223 -2.34 9.39 -17.81
CA ASN A 223 -3.76 9.69 -17.98
C ASN A 223 -4.46 8.60 -18.83
N LYS A 224 -3.81 8.08 -19.86
CA LYS A 224 -4.34 6.95 -20.64
C LYS A 224 -4.59 5.72 -19.77
N GLU A 225 -3.62 5.30 -18.95
CA GLU A 225 -3.79 4.19 -18.01
C GLU A 225 -4.98 4.43 -17.04
N MET A 226 -5.13 5.66 -16.55
CA MET A 226 -6.28 6.04 -15.69
C MET A 226 -7.62 5.91 -16.42
N GLN A 227 -7.70 6.36 -17.67
CA GLN A 227 -8.91 6.24 -18.48
C GLN A 227 -9.25 4.77 -18.77
N GLU A 228 -8.26 3.94 -19.06
CA GLU A 228 -8.45 2.49 -19.22
C GLU A 228 -8.97 1.85 -17.93
N GLY A 229 -8.44 2.27 -16.76
CA GLY A 229 -8.92 1.84 -15.45
C GLY A 229 -10.37 2.23 -15.19
N LEU A 230 -10.81 3.43 -15.58
CA LEU A 230 -12.19 3.87 -15.48
C LEU A 230 -13.12 3.06 -16.42
N ILE A 231 -12.65 2.72 -17.62
CA ILE A 231 -13.38 1.84 -18.54
C ILE A 231 -13.54 0.45 -17.94
N ASN A 232 -12.51 -0.10 -17.29
CA ASN A 232 -12.59 -1.39 -16.61
C ASN A 232 -13.58 -1.32 -15.44
N THR A 233 -13.57 -0.24 -14.66
CA THR A 233 -14.57 -0.01 -13.61
C THR A 233 -15.99 -0.07 -14.17
N TYR A 234 -16.26 0.56 -15.32
CA TYR A 234 -17.56 0.48 -15.97
C TYR A 234 -17.91 -0.95 -16.40
N LYS A 235 -16.98 -1.66 -17.05
CA LYS A 235 -17.20 -3.04 -17.51
C LYS A 235 -17.52 -4.00 -16.36
N GLU A 236 -16.91 -3.79 -15.21
CA GLU A 236 -16.99 -4.68 -14.05
C GLU A 236 -18.16 -4.35 -13.11
N SER A 237 -18.54 -3.08 -13.03
CA SER A 237 -19.62 -2.61 -12.16
C SER A 237 -20.92 -2.27 -12.89
N GLY A 238 -20.87 -2.06 -14.22
CA GLY A 238 -21.98 -1.58 -15.03
C GLY A 238 -22.24 -0.06 -14.89
N PHE A 239 -21.33 0.67 -14.22
CA PHE A 239 -21.54 2.08 -13.92
C PHE A 239 -20.19 2.84 -13.87
N PHE A 240 -20.17 4.09 -14.36
CA PHE A 240 -19.06 5.01 -14.14
C PHE A 240 -19.21 5.71 -12.79
N PRO A 241 -18.35 5.42 -11.81
CA PRO A 241 -18.45 6.07 -10.51
C PRO A 241 -17.98 7.51 -10.60
N GLU A 242 -18.75 8.45 -10.04
CA GLU A 242 -18.31 9.83 -9.86
C GLU A 242 -17.20 9.94 -8.81
N TRP A 243 -17.21 9.00 -7.87
CA TRP A 243 -16.16 8.81 -6.88
C TRP A 243 -15.68 7.36 -6.90
N ALA A 244 -14.52 7.12 -7.52
CA ALA A 244 -13.90 5.81 -7.52
C ALA A 244 -13.24 5.56 -6.17
N SER A 245 -13.89 4.78 -5.31
CA SER A 245 -13.34 4.27 -4.07
C SER A 245 -13.58 2.75 -4.04
N PRO A 246 -12.65 1.91 -3.53
CA PRO A 246 -12.79 0.47 -3.62
C PRO A 246 -14.16 -0.02 -3.14
N GLY A 247 -14.94 -0.64 -4.04
CA GLY A 247 -16.27 -1.16 -3.78
C GLY A 247 -17.40 -0.14 -3.64
N HIS A 248 -17.10 1.13 -3.51
CA HIS A 248 -18.14 2.16 -3.45
C HIS A 248 -18.56 2.61 -4.84
N ARG A 249 -19.86 2.57 -5.09
CA ARG A 249 -20.52 3.17 -6.26
C ARG A 249 -21.05 4.54 -5.85
N GLY A 250 -20.15 5.43 -5.49
CA GLY A 250 -20.55 6.77 -5.04
C GLY A 250 -21.08 7.59 -6.21
N CYS A 251 -22.36 7.99 -6.12
CA CYS A 251 -22.87 9.11 -6.87
C CYS A 251 -22.73 10.35 -5.98
N MET A 252 -21.90 11.30 -6.35
CA MET A 252 -22.06 12.64 -5.84
C MET A 252 -23.16 13.33 -6.66
N VAL A 253 -24.24 13.70 -5.98
CA VAL A 253 -25.33 14.47 -6.57
C VAL A 253 -24.78 15.79 -7.04
N ALA A 254 -24.66 15.96 -8.31
CA ALA A 254 -24.57 17.20 -9.07
C ALA A 254 -23.51 17.18 -10.18
N VAL A 255 -23.68 16.29 -11.13
CA VAL A 255 -23.22 16.58 -12.49
C VAL A 255 -24.37 16.24 -13.43
N SER A 256 -25.36 17.10 -13.45
CA SER A 256 -26.34 17.20 -14.55
C SER A 256 -25.84 18.21 -15.55
#